data_23d3497a951d6fac75db3b160c982a49
#
_entry.id   23d3497a951d6fac75db3b160c982a49
#
_cell.length_a   1.000
_cell.length_b   1.000
_cell.length_c   1.000
_cell.angle_alpha   90.00
_cell.angle_beta   90.00
_cell.angle_gamma   90.00
#
_symmetry.space_group_name_H-M   'P 1'
#
loop_
_entity.id
_entity.type
_entity.pdbx_description
1 polymer ?
#
loop_
_entity_poly.entity_id
_entity_poly.type
_entity_poly.pdbx_seq_one_letter_code
_entity_poly.pdbx_strand_id
1 'polypeptide(L)'
;ISADSVNVTVRRIGLTFAGRKQDGKLIGKCTQGAMSTDLELFLGIVELKRPQRPKPPYPYTIKALYFNNLSDSITLAGTLTLPEGFNETTPVIVMITGSGLQNRDEEIYGHKPFAVIADYLARNGVATLRYDDRGYGESTGDGKNATTEDFARDAKTAMEYLRKEMKFKNVGILGHSEGAAVAFILGAENNSGLFSNPNFIIAIGAQAVRGDSVLIDQSATMLEQGNMPADIVSDYVEALRKMYELKIREGNNMAVGNIEAICANWKNTPVHTSLKANLKKIAADNNPWLNFYIGFSPAESIADTDCPVFALYGEKDIQVRPELNMPQMQRLAP
;
A
#
# COMPACT_ATOMS: atom_id res chain seq x y z
N ILE A 1 -16.24 -39.86 7.15
CA ILE A 1 -16.83 -38.52 6.99
C ILE A 1 -18.29 -38.66 7.39
N SER A 2 -18.73 -38.06 8.53
CA SER A 2 -20.14 -37.96 8.81
C SER A 2 -20.79 -37.00 7.80
N ALA A 3 -22.05 -37.23 7.43
CA ALA A 3 -22.76 -36.42 6.43
C ALA A 3 -22.79 -34.89 6.77
N ASP A 4 -22.46 -34.53 8.01
CA ASP A 4 -22.56 -33.19 8.55
C ASP A 4 -21.20 -32.52 8.80
N SER A 5 -20.08 -33.17 8.53
CA SER A 5 -18.74 -32.56 8.71
C SER A 5 -18.20 -31.93 7.41
N VAL A 6 -17.65 -30.72 7.53
CA VAL A 6 -17.07 -29.97 6.42
C VAL A 6 -15.66 -29.56 6.76
N ASN A 7 -14.71 -29.92 5.88
CA ASN A 7 -13.32 -29.45 5.96
C ASN A 7 -12.99 -28.68 4.68
N VAL A 8 -12.54 -27.46 4.84
CA VAL A 8 -12.12 -26.59 3.74
C VAL A 8 -10.66 -26.21 3.94
N THR A 9 -9.85 -26.30 2.88
CA THR A 9 -8.46 -25.89 2.91
C THR A 9 -8.18 -24.92 1.78
N VAL A 10 -7.68 -23.73 2.11
CA VAL A 10 -7.20 -22.74 1.16
C VAL A 10 -5.68 -22.75 1.18
N ARG A 11 -5.08 -23.61 0.33
CA ARG A 11 -3.64 -23.88 0.32
C ARG A 11 -2.78 -22.64 0.13
N ARG A 12 -3.24 -21.69 -0.71
CA ARG A 12 -2.50 -20.48 -1.05
C ARG A 12 -2.14 -19.63 0.19
N ILE A 13 -3.00 -19.63 1.19
CA ILE A 13 -2.84 -18.84 2.42
C ILE A 13 -2.69 -19.71 3.67
N GLY A 14 -2.58 -21.03 3.52
CA GLY A 14 -2.44 -21.95 4.65
C GLY A 14 -3.62 -21.97 5.62
N LEU A 15 -4.83 -21.62 5.14
CA LEU A 15 -6.02 -21.55 5.96
C LEU A 15 -6.79 -22.87 5.89
N THR A 16 -7.21 -23.39 7.04
CA THR A 16 -8.09 -24.54 7.17
C THR A 16 -9.32 -24.19 8.00
N PHE A 17 -10.48 -24.65 7.57
CA PHE A 17 -11.71 -24.63 8.36
C PHE A 17 -12.16 -26.08 8.58
N ALA A 18 -12.42 -26.43 9.83
CA ALA A 18 -12.98 -27.73 10.21
C ALA A 18 -14.26 -27.49 11.04
N GLY A 19 -15.39 -27.92 10.53
CA GLY A 19 -16.67 -27.65 11.17
C GLY A 19 -17.77 -28.65 10.80
N ARG A 20 -18.97 -28.39 11.29
CA ARG A 20 -20.18 -29.19 11.04
C ARG A 20 -21.34 -28.30 10.68
N LYS A 21 -22.29 -28.88 9.94
CA LYS A 21 -23.55 -28.23 9.64
C LYS A 21 -24.48 -28.33 10.89
N GLN A 22 -24.99 -27.18 11.33
CA GLN A 22 -25.93 -27.07 12.44
C GLN A 22 -26.87 -25.89 12.16
N ASP A 23 -28.19 -26.13 12.22
CA ASP A 23 -29.23 -25.10 12.04
C ASP A 23 -29.06 -24.22 10.78
N GLY A 24 -28.69 -24.83 9.64
CA GLY A 24 -28.48 -24.13 8.40
C GLY A 24 -27.15 -23.36 8.28
N LYS A 25 -26.31 -23.44 9.30
CA LYS A 25 -24.96 -22.82 9.35
C LYS A 25 -23.88 -23.89 9.32
N LEU A 26 -22.64 -23.48 8.99
CA LEU A 26 -21.44 -24.26 9.29
C LEU A 26 -20.73 -23.64 10.48
N ILE A 27 -20.65 -24.38 11.57
CA ILE A 27 -20.00 -23.94 12.83
C ILE A 27 -18.73 -24.75 12.99
N GLY A 28 -17.61 -24.09 13.21
CA GLY A 28 -16.32 -24.77 13.31
C GLY A 28 -15.17 -23.85 13.64
N LYS A 29 -13.98 -24.39 13.48
CA LYS A 29 -12.72 -23.72 13.74
C LYS A 29 -12.00 -23.37 12.45
N CYS A 30 -11.58 -22.12 12.34
CA CYS A 30 -10.71 -21.65 11.30
C CYS A 30 -9.29 -21.52 11.87
N THR A 31 -8.31 -22.10 11.17
CA THR A 31 -6.91 -22.08 11.62
C THR A 31 -6.02 -21.59 10.47
N GLN A 32 -5.12 -20.68 10.77
CA GLN A 32 -4.11 -20.20 9.84
C GLN A 32 -2.78 -20.01 10.59
N GLY A 33 -1.78 -20.81 10.26
CA GLY A 33 -0.52 -20.85 11.01
C GLY A 33 -0.75 -21.19 12.48
N ALA A 34 -0.31 -20.36 13.40
CA ALA A 34 -0.51 -20.51 14.84
C ALA A 34 -1.85 -19.94 15.35
N MET A 35 -2.58 -19.21 14.50
CA MET A 35 -3.87 -18.60 14.89
C MET A 35 -5.02 -19.56 14.65
N SER A 36 -5.94 -19.61 15.62
CA SER A 36 -7.18 -20.39 15.53
C SER A 36 -8.34 -19.58 16.12
N THR A 37 -9.46 -19.54 15.41
CA THR A 37 -10.67 -18.84 15.85
C THR A 37 -11.91 -19.67 15.55
N ASP A 38 -12.93 -19.53 16.37
CA ASP A 38 -14.23 -20.11 16.08
C ASP A 38 -14.92 -19.27 14.99
N LEU A 39 -15.56 -19.95 14.04
CA LEU A 39 -16.17 -19.31 12.88
C LEU A 39 -17.55 -19.92 12.60
N GLU A 40 -18.52 -19.06 12.37
CA GLU A 40 -19.82 -19.42 11.84
C GLU A 40 -19.95 -18.95 10.39
N LEU A 41 -20.25 -19.87 9.47
CA LEU A 41 -20.50 -19.56 8.07
C LEU A 41 -21.98 -19.75 7.75
N PHE A 42 -22.56 -18.78 7.08
CA PHE A 42 -23.96 -18.79 6.64
C PHE A 42 -24.03 -19.08 5.14
N LEU A 43 -25.05 -19.81 4.72
CA LEU A 43 -25.32 -19.96 3.30
C LEU A 43 -25.87 -18.64 2.75
N GLY A 44 -25.22 -18.09 1.74
CA GLY A 44 -25.63 -16.86 1.07
C GLY A 44 -24.46 -15.96 0.70
N ILE A 45 -24.78 -14.88 0.03
CA ILE A 45 -23.84 -13.81 -0.26
C ILE A 45 -24.05 -12.73 0.80
N VAL A 46 -23.00 -12.46 1.59
CA VAL A 46 -23.02 -11.31 2.50
C VAL A 46 -22.69 -10.06 1.69
N GLU A 47 -23.69 -9.25 1.39
CA GLU A 47 -23.46 -7.92 0.86
C GLU A 47 -22.87 -7.03 1.97
N LEU A 48 -21.60 -6.71 1.83
CA LEU A 48 -20.96 -5.76 2.72
C LEU A 48 -21.53 -4.36 2.45
N LYS A 49 -22.22 -3.81 3.44
CA LYS A 49 -22.76 -2.44 3.34
C LYS A 49 -21.62 -1.45 3.18
N ARG A 50 -21.70 -0.63 2.13
CA ARG A 50 -20.74 0.43 1.79
C ARG A 50 -21.46 1.76 1.63
N PRO A 51 -21.98 2.36 2.73
CA PRO A 51 -22.82 3.56 2.67
C PRO A 51 -22.09 4.78 2.08
N GLN A 52 -20.75 4.83 2.21
CA GLN A 52 -19.92 5.92 1.68
C GLN A 52 -19.72 5.84 0.16
N ARG A 53 -19.98 4.68 -0.46
CA ARG A 53 -19.75 4.52 -1.91
C ARG A 53 -20.61 5.52 -2.70
N PRO A 54 -20.01 6.38 -3.54
CA PRO A 54 -20.75 7.34 -4.34
C PRO A 54 -21.76 6.68 -5.26
N LYS A 55 -22.93 7.28 -5.38
CA LYS A 55 -24.02 6.79 -6.23
C LYS A 55 -24.52 7.88 -7.17
N PRO A 56 -24.88 7.55 -8.41
CA PRO A 56 -25.50 8.51 -9.31
C PRO A 56 -26.89 8.95 -8.79
N PRO A 57 -27.40 10.14 -9.23
CA PRO A 57 -26.75 11.06 -10.16
C PRO A 57 -25.61 11.84 -9.51
N TYR A 58 -24.53 12.05 -10.28
CA TYR A 58 -23.39 12.84 -9.82
C TYR A 58 -23.52 14.29 -10.28
N PRO A 59 -23.24 15.31 -9.43
CA PRO A 59 -23.21 16.72 -9.83
C PRO A 59 -21.89 17.14 -10.48
N TYR A 60 -21.15 16.19 -11.02
CA TYR A 60 -19.84 16.37 -11.63
C TYR A 60 -19.67 15.39 -12.81
N THR A 61 -18.70 15.64 -13.67
CA THR A 61 -18.41 14.77 -14.82
C THR A 61 -17.38 13.72 -14.49
N ILE A 62 -17.60 12.50 -14.93
CA ILE A 62 -16.65 11.38 -14.85
C ILE A 62 -16.22 11.00 -16.26
N LYS A 63 -14.90 10.99 -16.52
CA LYS A 63 -14.31 10.60 -17.81
C LYS A 63 -13.33 9.46 -17.60
N ALA A 64 -13.57 8.33 -18.27
CA ALA A 64 -12.54 7.31 -18.47
C ALA A 64 -11.50 7.84 -19.47
N LEU A 65 -10.24 7.59 -19.24
CA LEU A 65 -9.17 8.01 -20.13
C LEU A 65 -7.97 7.06 -20.06
N TYR A 66 -7.13 7.17 -21.09
CA TYR A 66 -5.86 6.47 -21.16
C TYR A 66 -4.76 7.48 -21.45
N PHE A 67 -3.59 7.30 -20.85
CA PHE A 67 -2.42 8.13 -21.09
C PHE A 67 -1.15 7.26 -21.13
N ASN A 68 -0.18 7.70 -21.93
CA ASN A 68 0.98 6.87 -22.23
C ASN A 68 2.21 7.34 -21.46
N ASN A 69 2.79 6.45 -20.66
CA ASN A 69 4.15 6.58 -20.18
C ASN A 69 5.10 6.11 -21.29
N LEU A 70 5.61 7.06 -22.05
CA LEU A 70 6.45 6.79 -23.24
C LEU A 70 7.82 6.26 -22.84
N SER A 71 8.34 6.62 -21.68
CA SER A 71 9.66 6.16 -21.21
C SER A 71 9.66 4.65 -20.96
N ASP A 72 8.55 4.11 -20.45
CA ASP A 72 8.41 2.71 -20.11
C ASP A 72 7.57 1.96 -21.16
N SER A 73 7.08 2.65 -22.19
CA SER A 73 6.25 2.09 -23.28
C SER A 73 4.97 1.40 -22.78
N ILE A 74 4.31 1.98 -21.80
CA ILE A 74 3.06 1.48 -21.21
C ILE A 74 1.93 2.48 -21.33
N THR A 75 0.69 1.97 -21.29
CA THR A 75 -0.53 2.76 -21.25
C THR A 75 -1.18 2.60 -19.88
N LEU A 76 -1.48 3.71 -19.24
CA LEU A 76 -2.16 3.77 -17.95
C LEU A 76 -3.63 4.13 -18.18
N ALA A 77 -4.51 3.41 -17.52
CA ALA A 77 -5.95 3.61 -17.57
C ALA A 77 -6.43 4.35 -16.32
N GLY A 78 -7.17 5.41 -16.50
CA GLY A 78 -7.59 6.27 -15.39
C GLY A 78 -9.03 6.74 -15.47
N THR A 79 -9.46 7.39 -14.40
CA THR A 79 -10.74 8.07 -14.26
C THR A 79 -10.49 9.49 -13.80
N LEU A 80 -10.84 10.44 -14.64
CA LEU A 80 -10.82 11.87 -14.35
C LEU A 80 -12.20 12.29 -13.86
N THR A 81 -12.26 12.85 -12.66
CA THR A 81 -13.47 13.41 -12.05
C THR A 81 -13.37 14.92 -12.07
N LEU A 82 -14.33 15.59 -12.69
CA LEU A 82 -14.31 17.03 -12.97
C LEU A 82 -15.49 17.71 -12.31
N PRO A 83 -15.29 18.68 -11.40
CA PRO A 83 -16.36 19.45 -10.80
C PRO A 83 -17.13 20.25 -11.86
N GLU A 84 -18.34 20.65 -11.54
CA GLU A 84 -19.12 21.54 -12.42
C GLU A 84 -18.38 22.86 -12.63
N GLY A 85 -18.36 23.37 -13.86
CA GLY A 85 -17.71 24.63 -14.19
C GLY A 85 -16.18 24.63 -14.09
N PHE A 86 -15.53 23.45 -14.08
CA PHE A 86 -14.07 23.37 -14.04
C PHE A 86 -13.41 24.13 -15.18
N ASN A 87 -12.22 24.65 -14.93
CA ASN A 87 -11.39 25.34 -15.92
C ASN A 87 -9.91 25.10 -15.61
N GLU A 88 -9.00 25.74 -16.34
CA GLU A 88 -7.55 25.53 -16.19
C GLU A 88 -6.97 25.97 -14.82
N THR A 89 -7.67 26.78 -14.04
CA THR A 89 -7.27 27.21 -12.69
C THR A 89 -7.87 26.34 -11.59
N THR A 90 -8.81 25.45 -11.93
CA THR A 90 -9.36 24.45 -11.00
C THR A 90 -8.22 23.59 -10.46
N PRO A 91 -8.07 23.42 -9.14
CA PRO A 91 -7.08 22.49 -8.62
C PRO A 91 -7.43 21.06 -9.03
N VAL A 92 -6.40 20.29 -9.40
CA VAL A 92 -6.56 18.88 -9.74
C VAL A 92 -5.53 18.05 -8.98
N ILE A 93 -5.95 16.89 -8.52
CA ILE A 93 -5.13 15.98 -7.71
C ILE A 93 -4.92 14.66 -8.45
N VAL A 94 -3.67 14.28 -8.66
CA VAL A 94 -3.30 12.90 -9.01
C VAL A 94 -3.32 12.07 -7.74
N MET A 95 -4.08 10.98 -7.72
CA MET A 95 -4.20 10.10 -6.55
C MET A 95 -3.38 8.83 -6.79
N ILE A 96 -2.47 8.54 -5.87
CA ILE A 96 -1.47 7.46 -5.95
C ILE A 96 -1.71 6.47 -4.82
N THR A 97 -1.90 5.21 -5.19
CA THR A 97 -2.21 4.09 -4.29
C THR A 97 -1.04 3.69 -3.40
N GLY A 98 -1.33 2.95 -2.35
CA GLY A 98 -0.31 2.34 -1.48
C GLY A 98 0.33 1.10 -2.07
N SER A 99 1.16 0.42 -1.27
CA SER A 99 1.94 -0.76 -1.67
C SER A 99 1.10 -1.91 -2.20
N GLY A 100 1.63 -2.58 -3.21
CA GLY A 100 0.96 -3.66 -3.93
C GLY A 100 0.18 -3.14 -5.13
N LEU A 101 -0.11 -4.02 -6.09
CA LEU A 101 -0.84 -3.63 -7.30
C LEU A 101 -2.31 -3.41 -7.01
N GLN A 102 -2.80 -2.23 -7.30
CA GLN A 102 -4.15 -1.79 -6.98
C GLN A 102 -4.87 -1.15 -8.18
N ASN A 103 -6.19 -1.18 -8.13
CA ASN A 103 -6.98 -0.42 -9.09
C ASN A 103 -7.08 1.06 -8.66
N ARG A 104 -7.53 1.89 -9.58
CA ARG A 104 -7.69 3.35 -9.42
C ARG A 104 -8.53 3.79 -8.21
N ASP A 105 -9.30 2.90 -7.62
CA ASP A 105 -10.16 3.17 -6.47
C ASP A 105 -9.54 2.75 -5.14
N GLU A 106 -8.33 2.12 -5.19
CA GLU A 106 -7.67 1.50 -4.02
C GLU A 106 -8.63 0.52 -3.32
N GLU A 107 -9.26 -0.35 -4.13
CA GLU A 107 -10.37 -1.17 -3.66
C GLU A 107 -9.92 -2.33 -2.79
N ILE A 108 -10.38 -2.35 -1.54
CA ILE A 108 -10.16 -3.44 -0.60
C ILE A 108 -11.48 -3.88 0.05
N TYR A 109 -11.81 -5.15 0.00
CA TYR A 109 -13.07 -5.71 0.52
C TYR A 109 -14.33 -4.94 0.09
N GLY A 110 -14.34 -4.45 -1.16
CA GLY A 110 -15.44 -3.66 -1.72
C GLY A 110 -15.51 -2.21 -1.22
N HIS A 111 -14.60 -1.75 -0.37
CA HIS A 111 -14.35 -0.32 -0.13
C HIS A 111 -13.57 0.26 -1.30
N LYS A 112 -13.92 1.50 -1.66
CA LYS A 112 -13.28 2.27 -2.72
C LYS A 112 -12.88 3.65 -2.19
N PRO A 113 -11.89 3.73 -1.30
CA PRO A 113 -11.56 4.97 -0.61
C PRO A 113 -11.25 6.11 -1.56
N PHE A 114 -10.51 5.87 -2.64
CA PHE A 114 -10.20 6.90 -3.62
C PHE A 114 -11.42 7.39 -4.39
N ALA A 115 -12.40 6.52 -4.67
CA ALA A 115 -13.66 6.97 -5.27
C ALA A 115 -14.46 7.86 -4.30
N VAL A 116 -14.44 7.56 -2.99
CA VAL A 116 -15.11 8.36 -1.94
C VAL A 116 -14.45 9.73 -1.82
N ILE A 117 -13.13 9.79 -1.76
CA ILE A 117 -12.38 11.05 -1.70
C ILE A 117 -12.62 11.87 -2.97
N ALA A 118 -12.57 11.24 -4.15
CA ALA A 118 -12.80 11.93 -5.42
C ALA A 118 -14.21 12.51 -5.54
N ASP A 119 -15.24 11.81 -5.05
CA ASP A 119 -16.62 12.32 -5.00
C ASP A 119 -16.70 13.56 -4.10
N TYR A 120 -16.13 13.49 -2.90
CA TYR A 120 -16.12 14.62 -1.97
C TYR A 120 -15.40 15.84 -2.57
N LEU A 121 -14.22 15.63 -3.13
CA LEU A 121 -13.41 16.70 -3.72
C LEU A 121 -14.12 17.35 -4.92
N ALA A 122 -14.72 16.54 -5.81
CA ALA A 122 -15.44 17.07 -6.96
C ALA A 122 -16.67 17.91 -6.58
N ARG A 123 -17.39 17.51 -5.51
CA ARG A 123 -18.48 18.32 -4.94
C ARG A 123 -18.01 19.64 -4.35
N ASN A 124 -16.73 19.75 -4.00
CA ASN A 124 -16.09 20.92 -3.42
C ASN A 124 -15.16 21.65 -4.40
N GLY A 125 -15.32 21.45 -5.70
CA GLY A 125 -14.62 22.23 -6.73
C GLY A 125 -13.19 21.77 -7.04
N VAL A 126 -12.79 20.56 -6.62
CA VAL A 126 -11.45 19.99 -6.89
C VAL A 126 -11.58 18.80 -7.82
N ALA A 127 -10.85 18.83 -8.94
CA ALA A 127 -10.75 17.70 -9.85
C ALA A 127 -9.81 16.60 -9.35
N THR A 128 -10.01 15.35 -9.79
CA THR A 128 -9.09 14.24 -9.45
C THR A 128 -8.83 13.34 -10.64
N LEU A 129 -7.59 12.86 -10.74
CA LEU A 129 -7.20 11.77 -11.64
C LEU A 129 -6.77 10.58 -10.79
N ARG A 130 -7.47 9.47 -10.93
CA ARG A 130 -7.17 8.16 -10.35
C ARG A 130 -6.83 7.21 -11.48
N TYR A 131 -5.81 6.38 -11.35
CA TYR A 131 -5.42 5.43 -12.39
C TYR A 131 -5.08 4.06 -11.79
N ASP A 132 -5.25 3.01 -12.59
CA ASP A 132 -4.83 1.66 -12.22
C ASP A 132 -3.30 1.59 -12.28
N ASP A 133 -2.68 0.93 -11.31
CA ASP A 133 -1.24 0.71 -11.32
C ASP A 133 -0.80 -0.01 -12.59
N ARG A 134 0.46 0.20 -13.00
CA ARG A 134 1.05 -0.53 -14.12
C ARG A 134 0.87 -2.03 -13.96
N GLY A 135 0.40 -2.71 -15.02
CA GLY A 135 0.16 -4.16 -15.01
C GLY A 135 -1.03 -4.62 -14.17
N TYR A 136 -1.91 -3.68 -13.76
CA TYR A 136 -3.13 -3.99 -13.04
C TYR A 136 -4.36 -3.35 -13.70
N GLY A 137 -5.55 -3.94 -13.48
CA GLY A 137 -6.80 -3.45 -14.03
C GLY A 137 -6.76 -3.33 -15.55
N GLU A 138 -6.94 -2.11 -16.07
CA GLU A 138 -6.87 -1.81 -17.51
C GLU A 138 -5.53 -1.19 -17.93
N SER A 139 -4.58 -1.00 -16.99
CA SER A 139 -3.24 -0.50 -17.28
C SER A 139 -2.32 -1.62 -17.77
N THR A 140 -1.49 -1.30 -18.77
CA THR A 140 -0.46 -2.22 -19.30
C THR A 140 0.84 -2.12 -18.50
N GLY A 141 1.80 -2.99 -18.79
CA GLY A 141 3.14 -2.98 -18.18
C GLY A 141 3.38 -4.13 -17.23
N ASP A 142 4.56 -4.13 -16.61
CA ASP A 142 4.96 -5.14 -15.60
C ASP A 142 4.94 -4.52 -14.21
N GLY A 143 3.84 -4.72 -13.50
CA GLY A 143 3.71 -4.29 -12.12
C GLY A 143 4.39 -5.22 -11.11
N LYS A 144 4.65 -6.49 -11.47
CA LYS A 144 5.23 -7.45 -10.52
C LYS A 144 6.70 -7.18 -10.23
N ASN A 145 7.40 -6.61 -11.19
CA ASN A 145 8.80 -6.25 -11.06
C ASN A 145 9.01 -4.74 -10.84
N ALA A 146 7.92 -3.97 -10.70
CA ALA A 146 7.97 -2.54 -10.47
C ALA A 146 8.50 -2.19 -9.07
N THR A 147 9.16 -1.05 -8.98
CA THR A 147 9.62 -0.43 -7.74
C THR A 147 8.87 0.89 -7.50
N THR A 148 9.07 1.51 -6.35
CA THR A 148 8.52 2.83 -6.05
C THR A 148 8.94 3.90 -7.08
N GLU A 149 10.14 3.78 -7.68
CA GLU A 149 10.59 4.68 -8.76
C GLU A 149 9.80 4.50 -10.05
N ASP A 150 9.40 3.26 -10.36
CA ASP A 150 8.53 2.99 -11.52
C ASP A 150 7.17 3.66 -11.34
N PHE A 151 6.59 3.57 -10.15
CA PHE A 151 5.34 4.26 -9.83
C PHE A 151 5.50 5.79 -9.82
N ALA A 152 6.68 6.31 -9.47
CA ALA A 152 6.96 7.74 -9.57
C ALA A 152 6.97 8.21 -11.04
N ARG A 153 7.52 7.42 -11.98
CA ARG A 153 7.46 7.74 -13.42
C ARG A 153 6.02 7.72 -13.96
N ASP A 154 5.18 6.81 -13.48
CA ASP A 154 3.76 6.78 -13.85
C ASP A 154 3.01 8.00 -13.33
N ALA A 155 3.20 8.35 -12.07
CA ALA A 155 2.59 9.51 -11.46
C ALA A 155 3.04 10.83 -12.13
N LYS A 156 4.32 10.94 -12.49
CA LYS A 156 4.85 12.04 -13.29
C LYS A 156 4.14 12.17 -14.63
N THR A 157 3.97 11.04 -15.33
CA THR A 157 3.23 11.00 -16.60
C THR A 157 1.78 11.45 -16.43
N ALA A 158 1.11 11.06 -15.33
CA ALA A 158 -0.23 11.53 -15.02
C ALA A 158 -0.31 13.05 -14.81
N MET A 159 0.66 13.63 -14.09
CA MET A 159 0.76 15.09 -13.92
C MET A 159 0.98 15.82 -15.25
N GLU A 160 1.90 15.30 -16.07
CA GLU A 160 2.19 15.85 -17.40
C GLU A 160 0.97 15.82 -18.29
N TYR A 161 0.22 14.72 -18.30
CA TYR A 161 -1.05 14.62 -19.04
C TYR A 161 -2.04 15.70 -18.60
N LEU A 162 -2.23 15.89 -17.31
CA LEU A 162 -3.13 16.93 -16.80
C LEU A 162 -2.70 18.34 -17.21
N ARG A 163 -1.39 18.62 -17.21
CA ARG A 163 -0.87 19.93 -17.65
C ARG A 163 -0.92 20.12 -19.15
N LYS A 164 -0.51 19.10 -19.90
CA LYS A 164 -0.35 19.19 -21.36
C LYS A 164 -1.67 19.08 -22.09
N GLU A 165 -2.49 18.05 -21.78
CA GLU A 165 -3.71 17.76 -22.53
C GLU A 165 -4.93 18.48 -21.93
N MET A 166 -5.00 18.53 -20.59
CA MET A 166 -6.15 19.12 -19.89
C MET A 166 -5.93 20.59 -19.50
N LYS A 167 -4.70 21.12 -19.66
CA LYS A 167 -4.31 22.53 -19.41
C LYS A 167 -4.46 22.98 -17.94
N PHE A 168 -4.51 22.05 -16.98
CA PHE A 168 -4.54 22.40 -15.57
C PHE A 168 -3.23 23.08 -15.12
N LYS A 169 -3.35 24.22 -14.43
CA LYS A 169 -2.23 25.01 -13.91
C LYS A 169 -1.87 24.64 -12.48
N ASN A 170 -2.84 24.13 -11.71
CA ASN A 170 -2.66 23.78 -10.30
C ASN A 170 -2.83 22.26 -10.12
N VAL A 171 -1.73 21.52 -10.21
CA VAL A 171 -1.68 20.06 -10.15
C VAL A 171 -0.98 19.63 -8.87
N GLY A 172 -1.74 19.02 -7.94
CA GLY A 172 -1.21 18.42 -6.72
C GLY A 172 -1.21 16.90 -6.78
N ILE A 173 -0.66 16.30 -5.75
CA ILE A 173 -0.66 14.84 -5.54
C ILE A 173 -1.31 14.51 -4.21
N LEU A 174 -2.14 13.47 -4.18
CA LEU A 174 -2.55 12.77 -2.97
C LEU A 174 -1.94 11.37 -3.03
N GLY A 175 -1.04 11.05 -2.11
CA GLY A 175 -0.45 9.73 -2.00
C GLY A 175 -0.86 9.03 -0.70
N HIS A 176 -1.24 7.76 -0.80
CA HIS A 176 -1.49 6.93 0.36
C HIS A 176 -0.32 5.97 0.58
N SER A 177 0.19 5.88 1.82
CA SER A 177 1.28 4.95 2.19
C SER A 177 2.49 5.10 1.25
N GLU A 178 2.86 4.08 0.47
CA GLU A 178 3.92 4.15 -0.54
C GLU A 178 3.65 5.24 -1.60
N GLY A 179 2.39 5.49 -1.95
CA GLY A 179 2.02 6.58 -2.85
C GLY A 179 2.42 7.96 -2.33
N ALA A 180 2.51 8.14 -1.01
CA ALA A 180 3.07 9.37 -0.43
C ALA A 180 4.59 9.45 -0.63
N ALA A 181 5.31 8.33 -0.56
CA ALA A 181 6.74 8.31 -0.91
C ALA A 181 6.97 8.69 -2.38
N VAL A 182 6.12 8.18 -3.28
CA VAL A 182 6.10 8.61 -4.70
C VAL A 182 5.88 10.12 -4.82
N ALA A 183 4.92 10.68 -4.06
CA ALA A 183 4.66 12.12 -4.07
C ALA A 183 5.87 12.94 -3.64
N PHE A 184 6.60 12.51 -2.61
CA PHE A 184 7.81 13.17 -2.14
C PHE A 184 8.99 13.02 -3.12
N ILE A 185 9.15 11.88 -3.78
CA ILE A 185 10.14 11.73 -4.88
C ILE A 185 9.89 12.80 -5.94
N LEU A 186 8.64 12.99 -6.37
CA LEU A 186 8.29 14.00 -7.37
C LEU A 186 8.35 15.44 -6.82
N GLY A 187 8.11 15.63 -5.54
CA GLY A 187 8.22 16.93 -4.86
C GLY A 187 9.66 17.45 -4.75
N ALA A 188 10.62 16.52 -4.65
CA ALA A 188 12.06 16.82 -4.53
C ALA A 188 12.78 16.98 -5.88
N GLU A 189 12.15 16.63 -7.00
CA GLU A 189 12.76 16.79 -8.32
C GLU A 189 12.91 18.26 -8.70
N ASN A 190 14.06 18.63 -9.30
CA ASN A 190 14.27 19.97 -9.86
C ASN A 190 13.74 20.06 -11.29
N ASN A 191 12.43 20.10 -11.43
CA ASN A 191 11.75 20.16 -12.71
C ASN A 191 11.10 21.54 -12.98
N SER A 192 10.89 21.85 -14.25
CA SER A 192 10.26 23.11 -14.69
C SER A 192 9.30 22.89 -15.85
N GLY A 193 8.38 23.83 -16.06
CA GLY A 193 7.40 23.78 -17.14
C GLY A 193 6.39 22.64 -16.97
N LEU A 194 6.19 21.84 -18.04
CA LEU A 194 5.27 20.69 -18.02
C LEU A 194 5.71 19.59 -17.05
N PHE A 195 7.01 19.52 -16.76
CA PHE A 195 7.64 18.58 -15.84
C PHE A 195 7.81 19.15 -14.43
N SER A 196 7.25 20.32 -14.16
CA SER A 196 7.39 20.97 -12.85
C SER A 196 6.84 20.08 -11.72
N ASN A 197 7.40 20.28 -10.53
CA ASN A 197 6.99 19.62 -9.32
C ASN A 197 5.48 19.80 -9.04
N PRO A 198 4.86 18.97 -8.18
CA PRO A 198 3.49 19.19 -7.75
C PRO A 198 3.35 20.56 -7.08
N ASN A 199 2.20 21.21 -7.23
CA ASN A 199 1.92 22.47 -6.57
C ASN A 199 1.64 22.30 -5.07
N PHE A 200 1.25 21.11 -4.63
CA PHE A 200 1.04 20.71 -3.25
C PHE A 200 1.00 19.18 -3.13
N ILE A 201 1.26 18.67 -1.93
CA ILE A 201 1.19 17.25 -1.61
C ILE A 201 0.22 17.03 -0.44
N ILE A 202 -0.65 16.03 -0.58
CA ILE A 202 -1.46 15.45 0.49
C ILE A 202 -0.92 14.04 0.74
N ALA A 203 -0.39 13.79 1.93
CA ALA A 203 0.25 12.54 2.30
C ALA A 203 -0.58 11.82 3.37
N ILE A 204 -1.20 10.70 3.04
CA ILE A 204 -2.04 9.93 3.95
C ILE A 204 -1.29 8.69 4.39
N GLY A 205 -1.09 8.50 5.69
CA GLY A 205 -0.35 7.36 6.23
C GLY A 205 1.05 7.25 5.62
N ALA A 206 1.75 8.38 5.50
CA ALA A 206 3.03 8.46 4.81
C ALA A 206 4.17 7.90 5.67
N GLN A 207 5.01 7.05 5.09
CA GLN A 207 6.26 6.70 5.72
C GLN A 207 7.23 7.90 5.72
N ALA A 208 7.93 8.10 6.83
CA ALA A 208 8.97 9.13 6.98
C ALA A 208 10.30 8.55 7.47
N VAL A 209 10.36 7.24 7.63
CA VAL A 209 11.56 6.47 7.97
C VAL A 209 11.86 5.46 6.87
N ARG A 210 13.06 4.85 6.91
CA ARG A 210 13.47 3.84 5.93
C ARG A 210 12.51 2.64 5.92
N GLY A 211 12.28 2.04 4.74
CA GLY A 211 11.27 1.01 4.54
C GLY A 211 11.45 -0.24 5.40
N ASP A 212 12.69 -0.66 5.69
CA ASP A 212 12.93 -1.77 6.62
C ASP A 212 12.38 -1.47 8.02
N SER A 213 12.53 -0.23 8.50
CA SER A 213 12.01 0.20 9.80
C SER A 213 10.48 0.13 9.84
N VAL A 214 9.82 0.50 8.75
CA VAL A 214 8.36 0.37 8.61
C VAL A 214 7.94 -1.09 8.66
N LEU A 215 8.59 -1.98 7.89
CA LEU A 215 8.25 -3.41 7.85
C LEU A 215 8.52 -4.13 9.18
N ILE A 216 9.58 -3.74 9.90
CA ILE A 216 9.89 -4.25 11.25
C ILE A 216 8.79 -3.83 12.23
N ASP A 217 8.41 -2.55 12.22
CA ASP A 217 7.38 -2.00 13.09
C ASP A 217 6.00 -2.64 12.84
N GLN A 218 5.61 -2.81 11.58
CA GLN A 218 4.41 -3.56 11.19
C GLN A 218 4.44 -4.99 11.73
N SER A 219 5.57 -5.68 11.57
CA SER A 219 5.72 -7.06 12.03
C SER A 219 5.62 -7.17 13.56
N ALA A 220 6.24 -6.25 14.29
CA ALA A 220 6.14 -6.18 15.75
C ALA A 220 4.69 -5.96 16.19
N THR A 221 4.03 -4.95 15.64
CA THR A 221 2.65 -4.59 15.96
C THR A 221 1.68 -5.74 15.70
N MET A 222 1.84 -6.45 14.56
CA MET A 222 0.99 -7.61 14.25
C MET A 222 1.18 -8.77 15.25
N LEU A 223 2.41 -9.03 15.69
CA LEU A 223 2.68 -10.07 16.69
C LEU A 223 2.12 -9.67 18.07
N GLU A 224 2.27 -8.41 18.47
CA GLU A 224 1.74 -7.88 19.73
C GLU A 224 0.21 -7.95 19.75
N GLN A 225 -0.47 -7.56 18.66
CA GLN A 225 -1.92 -7.71 18.53
C GLN A 225 -2.39 -9.17 18.54
N GLY A 226 -1.52 -10.08 18.06
CA GLY A 226 -1.71 -11.53 18.19
C GLY A 226 -1.45 -12.08 19.58
N ASN A 227 -1.21 -11.23 20.60
CA ASN A 227 -0.85 -11.58 21.97
C ASN A 227 0.41 -12.47 22.06
N MET A 228 1.37 -12.24 21.14
CA MET A 228 2.65 -12.93 21.19
C MET A 228 3.46 -12.46 22.42
N PRO A 229 4.11 -13.36 23.16
CA PRO A 229 4.99 -12.98 24.28
C PRO A 229 6.08 -11.99 23.86
N ALA A 230 6.35 -11.00 24.71
CA ALA A 230 7.26 -9.90 24.40
C ALA A 230 8.70 -10.36 24.09
N ASP A 231 9.18 -11.44 24.71
CA ASP A 231 10.49 -12.04 24.43
C ASP A 231 10.56 -12.58 22.99
N ILE A 232 9.48 -13.21 22.51
CA ILE A 232 9.38 -13.72 21.12
C ILE A 232 9.30 -12.56 20.12
N VAL A 233 8.52 -11.52 20.42
CA VAL A 233 8.46 -10.32 19.58
C VAL A 233 9.85 -9.68 19.46
N SER A 234 10.56 -9.53 20.58
CA SER A 234 11.92 -8.97 20.61
C SER A 234 12.91 -9.79 19.78
N ASP A 235 12.89 -11.13 19.94
CA ASP A 235 13.73 -12.03 19.16
C ASP A 235 13.47 -11.89 17.65
N TYR A 236 12.20 -11.80 17.26
CA TYR A 236 11.82 -11.67 15.84
C TYR A 236 12.20 -10.32 15.25
N VAL A 237 11.98 -9.23 15.97
CA VAL A 237 12.35 -7.87 15.58
C VAL A 237 13.86 -7.75 15.37
N GLU A 238 14.67 -8.30 16.30
CA GLU A 238 16.12 -8.29 16.17
C GLU A 238 16.58 -9.11 14.94
N ALA A 239 15.97 -10.25 14.72
CA ALA A 239 16.28 -11.09 13.56
C ALA A 239 15.88 -10.42 12.24
N LEU A 240 14.72 -9.77 12.16
CA LEU A 240 14.31 -8.99 10.98
C LEU A 240 15.31 -7.87 10.68
N ARG A 241 15.75 -7.13 11.71
CA ARG A 241 16.74 -6.04 11.55
C ARG A 241 18.03 -6.58 10.94
N LYS A 242 18.61 -7.62 11.52
CA LYS A 242 19.84 -8.25 11.00
C LYS A 242 19.66 -8.79 9.59
N MET A 243 18.51 -9.40 9.31
CA MET A 243 18.20 -9.94 7.99
C MET A 243 18.08 -8.82 6.94
N TYR A 244 17.36 -7.74 7.24
CA TYR A 244 17.22 -6.64 6.29
C TYR A 244 18.54 -5.89 6.06
N GLU A 245 19.35 -5.68 7.09
CA GLU A 245 20.70 -5.13 6.95
C GLU A 245 21.58 -5.97 6.00
N LEU A 246 21.54 -7.30 6.14
CA LEU A 246 22.22 -8.21 5.24
C LEU A 246 21.66 -8.12 3.82
N LYS A 247 20.34 -8.12 3.69
CA LYS A 247 19.66 -8.08 2.39
C LYS A 247 19.92 -6.75 1.65
N ILE A 248 19.96 -5.63 2.35
CA ILE A 248 20.33 -4.32 1.78
C ILE A 248 21.78 -4.34 1.27
N ARG A 249 22.69 -4.96 2.03
CA ARG A 249 24.13 -5.02 1.67
C ARG A 249 24.43 -6.01 0.54
N GLU A 250 23.79 -7.18 0.56
CA GLU A 250 24.12 -8.32 -0.32
C GLU A 250 23.14 -8.51 -1.48
N GLY A 251 21.96 -7.84 -1.41
CA GLY A 251 20.89 -7.97 -2.40
C GLY A 251 20.43 -9.42 -2.56
N ASN A 252 20.26 -9.84 -3.81
CA ASN A 252 19.85 -11.21 -4.15
C ASN A 252 20.91 -12.29 -3.85
N ASN A 253 22.12 -11.87 -3.46
CA ASN A 253 23.20 -12.80 -3.10
C ASN A 253 23.16 -13.21 -1.62
N MET A 254 22.24 -12.64 -0.83
CA MET A 254 22.07 -13.03 0.57
C MET A 254 21.76 -14.52 0.69
N ALA A 255 22.62 -15.25 1.37
CA ALA A 255 22.41 -16.68 1.59
C ALA A 255 21.30 -16.91 2.63
N VAL A 256 20.28 -17.69 2.27
CA VAL A 256 19.20 -18.09 3.20
C VAL A 256 19.76 -18.82 4.44
N GLY A 257 20.94 -19.46 4.32
CA GLY A 257 21.68 -20.04 5.45
C GLY A 257 22.07 -19.05 6.55
N ASN A 258 22.18 -17.75 6.25
CA ASN A 258 22.44 -16.72 7.25
C ASN A 258 21.34 -16.63 8.32
N ILE A 259 20.10 -17.03 7.99
CA ILE A 259 18.98 -17.05 8.93
C ILE A 259 19.24 -18.03 10.10
N GLU A 260 19.94 -19.15 9.86
CA GLU A 260 20.31 -20.07 10.93
C GLU A 260 21.26 -19.41 11.94
N ALA A 261 22.24 -18.65 11.45
CA ALA A 261 23.17 -17.91 12.30
C ALA A 261 22.47 -16.77 13.06
N ILE A 262 21.58 -16.03 12.40
CA ILE A 262 20.78 -14.95 13.01
C ILE A 262 19.93 -15.50 14.17
N CYS A 263 19.32 -16.68 13.98
CA CYS A 263 18.42 -17.30 14.96
C CYS A 263 19.12 -18.36 15.85
N ALA A 264 20.44 -18.36 15.93
CA ALA A 264 21.19 -19.42 16.64
C ALA A 264 20.83 -19.56 18.14
N ASN A 265 20.49 -18.45 18.78
CA ASN A 265 20.13 -18.39 20.20
C ASN A 265 18.62 -18.55 20.47
N TRP A 266 17.80 -18.75 19.43
CA TRP A 266 16.37 -18.92 19.62
C TRP A 266 16.03 -20.23 20.31
N LYS A 267 15.00 -20.20 21.16
CA LYS A 267 14.44 -21.40 21.79
C LYS A 267 13.86 -22.33 20.72
N ASN A 268 14.00 -23.64 20.92
CA ASN A 268 13.43 -24.63 20.00
C ASN A 268 11.95 -24.88 20.33
N THR A 269 11.09 -23.90 19.99
CA THR A 269 9.62 -23.99 20.14
C THR A 269 8.93 -23.97 18.77
N PRO A 270 7.69 -24.48 18.66
CA PRO A 270 6.92 -24.41 17.41
C PRO A 270 6.77 -22.99 16.86
N VAL A 271 6.64 -21.99 17.75
CA VAL A 271 6.52 -20.57 17.36
C VAL A 271 7.83 -20.08 16.74
N HIS A 272 8.98 -20.27 17.41
CA HIS A 272 10.27 -19.88 16.84
C HIS A 272 10.57 -20.58 15.52
N THR A 273 10.20 -21.87 15.40
CA THR A 273 10.32 -22.60 14.13
C THR A 273 9.52 -21.97 13.02
N SER A 274 8.27 -21.56 13.31
CA SER A 274 7.40 -20.88 12.34
C SER A 274 7.94 -19.51 11.93
N LEU A 275 8.37 -18.69 12.90
CA LEU A 275 8.95 -17.37 12.64
C LEU A 275 10.27 -17.48 11.85
N LYS A 276 11.13 -18.44 12.15
CA LYS A 276 12.35 -18.73 11.38
C LYS A 276 12.02 -19.11 9.93
N ALA A 277 11.00 -19.93 9.72
CA ALA A 277 10.55 -20.28 8.37
C ALA A 277 10.05 -19.05 7.60
N ASN A 278 9.38 -18.11 8.28
CA ASN A 278 8.97 -16.85 7.67
C ASN A 278 10.18 -15.97 7.29
N LEU A 279 11.17 -15.83 8.18
CA LEU A 279 12.43 -15.12 7.86
C LEU A 279 13.13 -15.71 6.63
N LYS A 280 13.22 -17.04 6.54
CA LYS A 280 13.79 -17.72 5.35
C LYS A 280 13.03 -17.38 4.08
N LYS A 281 11.70 -17.34 4.15
CA LYS A 281 10.86 -16.96 3.00
C LYS A 281 11.12 -15.53 2.57
N ILE A 282 11.19 -14.58 3.50
CA ILE A 282 11.51 -13.16 3.20
C ILE A 282 12.93 -13.04 2.65
N ALA A 283 13.89 -13.74 3.23
CA ALA A 283 15.28 -13.73 2.76
C ALA A 283 15.43 -14.26 1.33
N ALA A 284 14.65 -15.28 0.98
CA ALA A 284 14.64 -15.88 -0.37
C ALA A 284 13.82 -15.08 -1.39
N ASP A 285 13.07 -14.09 -0.93
CA ASP A 285 12.24 -13.27 -1.83
C ASP A 285 13.14 -12.28 -2.58
N ASN A 286 13.22 -12.45 -3.89
CA ASN A 286 13.98 -11.60 -4.80
C ASN A 286 13.10 -10.57 -5.54
N ASN A 287 11.93 -10.26 -4.99
CA ASN A 287 11.05 -9.25 -5.54
C ASN A 287 11.79 -7.89 -5.62
N PRO A 288 11.87 -7.27 -6.80
CA PRO A 288 12.55 -5.98 -6.98
C PRO A 288 12.00 -4.88 -6.07
N TRP A 289 10.68 -4.86 -5.88
CA TRP A 289 10.04 -3.91 -4.96
C TRP A 289 10.57 -4.05 -3.53
N LEU A 290 10.61 -5.28 -2.97
CA LEU A 290 11.10 -5.50 -1.60
C LEU A 290 12.57 -5.08 -1.47
N ASN A 291 13.40 -5.47 -2.44
CA ASN A 291 14.82 -5.14 -2.43
C ASN A 291 15.08 -3.62 -2.48
N PHE A 292 14.27 -2.89 -3.26
CA PHE A 292 14.31 -1.44 -3.30
C PHE A 292 13.79 -0.84 -1.99
N TYR A 293 12.58 -1.24 -1.59
CA TYR A 293 11.82 -0.63 -0.51
C TYR A 293 12.53 -0.69 0.85
N ILE A 294 13.15 -1.82 1.21
CA ILE A 294 13.86 -1.96 2.49
C ILE A 294 15.04 -1.00 2.64
N GLY A 295 15.68 -0.63 1.55
CA GLY A 295 16.80 0.33 1.53
C GLY A 295 16.36 1.78 1.32
N PHE A 296 15.16 2.00 0.80
CA PHE A 296 14.67 3.33 0.46
C PHE A 296 14.29 4.12 1.72
N SER A 297 14.81 5.34 1.81
CA SER A 297 14.44 6.32 2.84
C SER A 297 13.80 7.54 2.18
N PRO A 298 12.56 7.91 2.50
CA PRO A 298 11.94 9.10 1.96
C PRO A 298 12.45 10.40 2.59
N ALA A 299 13.32 10.32 3.60
CA ALA A 299 13.72 11.48 4.42
C ALA A 299 14.32 12.62 3.61
N GLU A 300 15.21 12.30 2.65
CA GLU A 300 15.83 13.31 1.76
C GLU A 300 14.76 13.93 0.86
N SER A 301 13.94 13.11 0.21
CA SER A 301 12.86 13.61 -0.65
C SER A 301 11.84 14.47 0.10
N ILE A 302 11.53 14.14 1.37
CA ILE A 302 10.66 14.98 2.21
C ILE A 302 11.33 16.32 2.48
N ALA A 303 12.61 16.33 2.85
CA ALA A 303 13.36 17.54 3.17
C ALA A 303 13.58 18.46 1.94
N ASP A 304 13.75 17.86 0.76
CA ASP A 304 13.99 18.57 -0.50
C ASP A 304 12.67 18.97 -1.22
N THR A 305 11.51 18.63 -0.66
CA THR A 305 10.21 19.04 -1.19
C THR A 305 10.03 20.55 -1.02
N ASP A 306 9.75 21.26 -2.12
CA ASP A 306 9.62 22.73 -2.15
C ASP A 306 8.19 23.25 -2.27
N CYS A 307 7.17 22.37 -2.09
CA CYS A 307 5.77 22.74 -2.14
C CYS A 307 5.06 22.47 -0.79
N PRO A 308 3.89 23.11 -0.54
CA PRO A 308 3.11 22.85 0.66
C PRO A 308 2.74 21.37 0.83
N VAL A 309 2.91 20.85 2.04
CA VAL A 309 2.61 19.47 2.42
C VAL A 309 1.52 19.42 3.48
N PHE A 310 0.50 18.60 3.26
CA PHE A 310 -0.52 18.27 4.25
C PHE A 310 -0.45 16.78 4.56
N ALA A 311 0.13 16.40 5.70
CA ALA A 311 0.29 15.01 6.13
C ALA A 311 -0.79 14.61 7.14
N LEU A 312 -1.43 13.46 6.91
CA LEU A 312 -2.49 12.87 7.71
C LEU A 312 -2.09 11.50 8.22
N TYR A 313 -2.26 11.25 9.52
CA TYR A 313 -2.04 9.95 10.16
C TYR A 313 -3.28 9.54 10.96
N GLY A 314 -3.63 8.26 10.88
CA GLY A 314 -4.68 7.69 11.71
C GLY A 314 -4.14 7.29 13.08
N GLU A 315 -4.79 7.68 14.18
CA GLU A 315 -4.40 7.27 15.54
C GLU A 315 -4.35 5.75 15.74
N LYS A 316 -5.12 5.01 14.95
CA LYS A 316 -5.23 3.54 15.00
C LYS A 316 -4.55 2.85 13.83
N ASP A 317 -3.72 3.59 13.10
CA ASP A 317 -2.97 3.02 11.98
C ASP A 317 -1.87 2.08 12.50
N ILE A 318 -2.00 0.80 12.18
CA ILE A 318 -1.05 -0.24 12.56
C ILE A 318 -0.06 -0.57 11.44
N GLN A 319 -0.25 0.01 10.26
CA GLN A 319 0.62 -0.21 9.11
C GLN A 319 1.70 0.87 8.99
N VAL A 320 1.31 2.14 9.14
CA VAL A 320 2.23 3.27 9.19
C VAL A 320 1.94 4.06 10.47
N ARG A 321 2.45 3.53 11.57
CA ARG A 321 2.15 4.08 12.90
C ARG A 321 2.61 5.52 13.04
N PRO A 322 1.73 6.41 13.56
CA PRO A 322 2.05 7.82 13.74
C PRO A 322 3.22 8.04 14.70
N GLU A 323 3.38 7.21 15.72
CA GLU A 323 4.48 7.32 16.71
C GLU A 323 5.86 7.18 16.07
N LEU A 324 5.97 6.37 15.01
CA LEU A 324 7.22 6.17 14.29
C LEU A 324 7.47 7.26 13.23
N ASN A 325 6.41 7.66 12.51
CA ASN A 325 6.55 8.43 11.27
C ASN A 325 6.27 9.92 11.45
N MET A 326 5.26 10.31 12.25
CA MET A 326 4.85 11.71 12.39
C MET A 326 5.96 12.62 12.94
N PRO A 327 6.78 12.23 13.94
CA PRO A 327 7.86 13.09 14.42
C PRO A 327 8.90 13.39 13.34
N GLN A 328 9.21 12.41 12.48
CA GLN A 328 10.14 12.60 11.37
C GLN A 328 9.51 13.47 10.28
N MET A 329 8.25 13.25 9.95
CA MET A 329 7.51 14.08 9.00
C MET A 329 7.49 15.55 9.45
N GLN A 330 7.15 15.82 10.70
CA GLN A 330 7.13 17.19 11.27
C GLN A 330 8.51 17.88 11.25
N ARG A 331 9.59 17.10 11.37
CA ARG A 331 10.95 17.62 11.34
C ARG A 331 11.44 17.92 9.92
N LEU A 332 11.00 17.16 8.94
CA LEU A 332 11.55 17.16 7.58
C LEU A 332 10.70 17.95 6.58
N ALA A 333 9.37 17.90 6.71
CA ALA A 333 8.48 18.58 5.77
C ALA A 333 8.60 20.12 5.87
N PRO A 334 8.48 20.82 4.72
CA PRO A 334 8.57 22.27 4.62
C PRO A 334 7.47 23.00 5.39
#